data_8bd08836e58b43f6a641256160ff8fb1
#
_entry.id   8bd08836e58b43f6a641256160ff8fb1
#
_cell.length_a   1.000
_cell.length_b   1.000
_cell.length_c   1.000
_cell.angle_alpha   90.00
_cell.angle_beta   90.00
_cell.angle_gamma   90.00
#
_symmetry.space_group_name_H-M   'P 1'
#
loop_
_entity.id
_entity.type
_entity.pdbx_description
1 polymer ?
#
loop_
_entity_poly.entity_id
_entity_poly.type
_entity_poly.pdbx_seq_one_letter_code
_entity_poly.pdbx_strand_id
1 'polypeptide(L)'
;MYLALKKNWNKAKYLILTGFAIIFLLLLAVVYKNDDKITIKSELIKSPNETTDLKIFKEFILNQINSPFINLNYEIKKGDTIQKILIKYKVQNSDIQTVINQYKKYGKPNQLLAGNTIDIIIEKNSSTNKNSIIKFSVPITKSTTIAITKNEEGEIIAKKIITKLYKKKILS
;
A
#
# COMPACT_ATOMS: atom_id res chain seq x y z
N MET A 1 52.63 23.34 -48.70
CA MET A 1 51.15 23.49 -48.48
C MET A 1 50.61 22.67 -47.26
N TYR A 2 51.13 21.50 -46.98
CA TYR A 2 50.67 20.64 -45.85
C TYR A 2 50.94 21.21 -44.44
N LEU A 3 52.00 21.94 -44.21
CA LEU A 3 52.39 22.48 -42.90
C LEU A 3 51.48 23.62 -42.43
N ALA A 4 50.93 24.42 -43.35
CA ALA A 4 50.03 25.52 -43.02
C ALA A 4 48.63 25.01 -42.57
N LEU A 5 48.15 23.89 -43.14
CA LEU A 5 46.89 23.26 -42.75
C LEU A 5 46.97 22.65 -41.35
N LYS A 6 48.10 22.06 -40.97
CA LYS A 6 48.31 21.47 -39.64
C LYS A 6 48.33 22.49 -38.52
N LYS A 7 48.88 23.70 -38.81
CA LYS A 7 48.94 24.82 -37.82
C LYS A 7 47.54 25.39 -37.54
N ASN A 8 46.68 25.50 -38.54
CA ASN A 8 45.32 25.98 -38.38
C ASN A 8 44.40 24.92 -37.66
N TRP A 9 44.66 23.63 -37.87
CA TRP A 9 43.91 22.56 -37.24
C TRP A 9 44.06 22.56 -35.69
N ASN A 10 45.24 22.84 -35.21
CA ASN A 10 45.49 22.95 -33.77
C ASN A 10 44.82 24.16 -33.16
N LYS A 11 44.82 25.31 -33.84
CA LYS A 11 44.10 26.52 -33.39
C LYS A 11 42.59 26.29 -33.35
N ALA A 12 42.03 25.57 -34.33
CA ALA A 12 40.60 25.21 -34.33
C ALA A 12 40.22 24.30 -33.17
N LYS A 13 41.07 23.33 -32.82
CA LYS A 13 40.87 22.44 -31.66
C LYS A 13 40.84 23.21 -30.34
N TYR A 14 41.76 24.18 -30.16
CA TYR A 14 41.77 25.00 -28.97
C TYR A 14 40.53 25.93 -28.88
N LEU A 15 40.07 26.48 -30.00
CA LEU A 15 38.84 27.27 -30.05
C LEU A 15 37.58 26.44 -29.68
N ILE A 16 37.52 25.18 -30.16
CA ILE A 16 36.43 24.28 -29.82
C ILE A 16 36.50 23.91 -28.34
N LEU A 17 37.67 23.60 -27.81
CA LEU A 17 37.88 23.23 -26.43
C LEU A 17 37.51 24.39 -25.44
N THR A 18 37.92 25.64 -25.79
CA THR A 18 37.57 26.82 -25.00
C THR A 18 36.06 27.11 -25.05
N GLY A 19 35.42 26.94 -26.21
CA GLY A 19 33.98 27.06 -26.34
C GLY A 19 33.21 26.04 -25.45
N PHE A 20 33.68 24.80 -25.44
CA PHE A 20 33.11 23.77 -24.57
C PHE A 20 33.28 24.06 -23.08
N ALA A 21 34.44 24.60 -22.68
CA ALA A 21 34.72 24.99 -21.30
C ALA A 21 33.82 26.17 -20.85
N ILE A 22 33.55 27.12 -21.72
CA ILE A 22 32.64 28.25 -21.42
C ILE A 22 31.20 27.76 -21.26
N ILE A 23 30.73 26.86 -22.15
CA ILE A 23 29.39 26.28 -22.07
C ILE A 23 29.24 25.47 -20.77
N PHE A 24 30.26 24.70 -20.41
CA PHE A 24 30.25 23.89 -19.15
C PHE A 24 30.23 24.82 -17.93
N LEU A 25 30.96 25.95 -17.93
CA LEU A 25 30.94 26.95 -16.86
C LEU A 25 29.57 27.62 -16.75
N LEU A 26 28.92 27.93 -17.87
CA LEU A 26 27.56 28.47 -17.89
C LEU A 26 26.53 27.48 -17.35
N LEU A 27 26.65 26.18 -17.69
CA LEU A 27 25.80 25.15 -17.15
C LEU A 27 25.98 24.98 -15.63
N LEU A 28 27.23 25.05 -15.13
CA LEU A 28 27.49 25.03 -13.70
C LEU A 28 26.88 26.27 -13.00
N ALA A 29 26.97 27.46 -13.63
CA ALA A 29 26.37 28.68 -13.08
C ALA A 29 24.84 28.59 -13.02
N VAL A 30 24.19 27.94 -14.00
CA VAL A 30 22.74 27.70 -13.98
C VAL A 30 22.37 26.73 -12.89
N VAL A 31 23.14 25.64 -12.69
CA VAL A 31 22.90 24.66 -11.62
C VAL A 31 23.11 25.34 -10.24
N TYR A 32 24.16 26.14 -10.07
CA TYR A 32 24.40 26.88 -8.83
C TYR A 32 23.38 27.99 -8.56
N LYS A 33 22.78 28.57 -9.60
CA LYS A 33 21.74 29.59 -9.45
C LYS A 33 20.35 28.99 -9.16
N ASN A 34 20.15 27.74 -9.46
CA ASN A 34 18.92 27.00 -9.11
C ASN A 34 18.93 26.38 -7.69
N ASP A 35 20.02 26.57 -6.93
CA ASP A 35 19.98 26.48 -5.47
C ASP A 35 19.28 27.71 -4.88
N ASP A 36 18.15 28.13 -5.48
CA ASP A 36 17.21 28.99 -4.80
C ASP A 36 16.72 28.23 -3.57
N LYS A 37 17.50 28.44 -2.46
CA LYS A 37 16.98 28.66 -1.14
C LYS A 37 15.52 28.21 -1.04
N ILE A 38 15.33 26.95 -0.71
CA ILE A 38 14.31 26.61 0.27
C ILE A 38 14.74 27.42 1.51
N THR A 39 14.50 28.71 1.48
CA THR A 39 14.40 29.53 2.66
C THR A 39 13.15 28.98 3.34
N ILE A 40 13.34 27.93 4.13
CA ILE A 40 12.44 27.66 5.24
C ILE A 40 12.52 28.96 6.03
N LYS A 41 11.57 29.84 5.76
CA LYS A 41 11.28 31.00 6.57
C LYS A 41 11.04 30.41 7.94
N SER A 42 12.08 30.43 8.77
CA SER A 42 11.97 30.19 10.20
C SER A 42 11.22 31.40 10.77
N GLU A 43 9.96 31.56 10.35
CA GLU A 43 9.00 32.31 11.11
C GLU A 43 8.77 31.49 12.37
N LEU A 44 9.54 31.90 13.40
CA LEU A 44 9.22 31.75 14.81
C LEU A 44 8.21 30.64 15.04
N ILE A 45 8.72 29.46 15.32
CA ILE A 45 8.02 28.48 16.14
C ILE A 45 7.86 29.16 17.52
N LYS A 46 6.87 30.07 17.61
CA LYS A 46 6.22 30.34 18.89
C LYS A 46 5.73 29.00 19.32
N SER A 47 6.25 28.52 20.44
CA SER A 47 5.80 27.29 21.09
C SER A 47 4.28 27.18 21.00
N PRO A 48 3.75 26.38 20.10
CA PRO A 48 2.31 26.18 19.99
C PRO A 48 1.92 25.24 21.12
N ASN A 49 0.71 25.35 21.59
CA ASN A 49 0.13 24.30 22.41
C ASN A 49 0.32 22.98 21.67
N GLU A 50 1.32 22.20 22.08
CA GLU A 50 1.82 20.98 21.39
C GLU A 50 0.74 19.98 20.97
N THR A 51 -0.45 20.08 21.59
CA THR A 51 -1.59 19.19 21.32
C THR A 51 -2.34 19.52 20.04
N THR A 52 -2.49 20.80 19.66
CA THR A 52 -3.29 21.20 18.49
C THR A 52 -2.53 21.01 17.19
N ASP A 53 -1.26 21.39 17.14
CA ASP A 53 -0.45 21.26 15.91
C ASP A 53 -0.08 19.84 15.62
N LEU A 54 0.19 19.00 16.63
CA LEU A 54 0.34 17.56 16.48
C LEU A 54 -0.93 16.91 15.93
N LYS A 55 -2.09 17.37 16.35
CA LYS A 55 -3.38 16.88 15.84
C LYS A 55 -3.57 17.26 14.37
N ILE A 56 -3.33 18.51 14.01
CA ILE A 56 -3.41 19.00 12.62
C ILE A 56 -2.40 18.27 11.74
N PHE A 57 -1.17 18.10 12.19
CA PHE A 57 -0.13 17.36 11.46
C PHE A 57 -0.50 15.89 11.29
N LYS A 58 -1.01 15.25 12.33
CA LYS A 58 -1.50 13.87 12.27
C LYS A 58 -2.66 13.72 11.28
N GLU A 59 -3.64 14.62 11.32
CA GLU A 59 -4.76 14.63 10.37
C GLU A 59 -4.29 14.88 8.94
N PHE A 60 -3.34 15.80 8.72
CA PHE A 60 -2.73 16.03 7.41
C PHE A 60 -2.04 14.78 6.88
N ILE A 61 -1.19 14.14 7.69
CA ILE A 61 -0.50 12.90 7.30
C ILE A 61 -1.50 11.77 7.04
N LEU A 62 -2.49 11.58 7.90
CA LEU A 62 -3.51 10.54 7.73
C LEU A 62 -4.36 10.76 6.47
N ASN A 63 -4.63 12.00 6.09
CA ASN A 63 -5.35 12.34 4.86
C ASN A 63 -4.49 12.15 3.59
N GLN A 64 -3.15 12.26 3.70
CA GLN A 64 -2.23 12.01 2.60
C GLN A 64 -1.93 10.51 2.42
N ILE A 65 -2.00 9.71 3.50
CA ILE A 65 -1.78 8.27 3.45
C ILE A 65 -3.10 7.59 3.08
N ASN A 66 -3.34 7.42 1.79
CA ASN A 66 -4.37 6.50 1.32
C ASN A 66 -3.94 5.07 1.64
N SER A 67 -4.47 4.51 2.72
CA SER A 67 -4.22 3.11 3.05
C SER A 67 -4.60 2.22 1.87
N PRO A 68 -3.70 1.37 1.37
CA PRO A 68 -4.04 0.41 0.32
C PRO A 68 -5.01 -0.66 0.83
N PHE A 69 -5.18 -0.76 2.16
CA PHE A 69 -6.03 -1.77 2.78
C PHE A 69 -7.45 -1.29 2.98
N ILE A 70 -8.41 -2.16 2.64
CA ILE A 70 -9.84 -1.96 2.90
C ILE A 70 -10.29 -3.04 3.87
N ASN A 71 -10.86 -2.61 4.99
CA ASN A 71 -11.51 -3.48 5.97
C ASN A 71 -13.02 -3.52 5.69
N LEU A 72 -13.55 -4.73 5.54
CA LEU A 72 -14.94 -4.97 5.18
C LEU A 72 -15.56 -5.97 6.17
N ASN A 73 -16.76 -5.64 6.66
CA ASN A 73 -17.62 -6.55 7.40
C ASN A 73 -18.79 -6.91 6.49
N TYR A 74 -18.89 -8.21 6.14
CA TYR A 74 -19.92 -8.69 5.23
C TYR A 74 -20.86 -9.64 5.93
N GLU A 75 -22.15 -9.29 5.99
CA GLU A 75 -23.20 -10.18 6.48
C GLU A 75 -23.53 -11.23 5.41
N ILE A 76 -23.40 -12.51 5.76
CA ILE A 76 -23.68 -13.63 4.87
C ILE A 76 -25.17 -13.71 4.56
N LYS A 77 -25.53 -13.70 3.29
CA LYS A 77 -26.90 -13.89 2.81
C LYS A 77 -27.15 -15.33 2.41
N LYS A 78 -28.42 -15.72 2.36
CA LYS A 78 -28.82 -17.04 1.89
C LYS A 78 -28.35 -17.27 0.45
N GLY A 79 -27.63 -18.36 0.20
CA GLY A 79 -27.08 -18.71 -1.12
C GLY A 79 -25.72 -18.08 -1.44
N ASP A 80 -25.11 -17.39 -0.48
CA ASP A 80 -23.74 -16.90 -0.62
C ASP A 80 -22.73 -18.05 -0.57
N THR A 81 -21.65 -17.86 -1.31
CA THR A 81 -20.48 -18.73 -1.29
C THR A 81 -19.23 -17.86 -1.14
N ILE A 82 -18.15 -18.44 -0.63
CA ILE A 82 -16.86 -17.73 -0.53
C ILE A 82 -16.49 -17.10 -1.87
N GLN A 83 -16.64 -17.85 -2.96
CA GLN A 83 -16.33 -17.38 -4.30
C GLN A 83 -17.15 -16.14 -4.69
N LYS A 84 -18.48 -16.18 -4.52
CA LYS A 84 -19.36 -15.05 -4.87
C LYS A 84 -19.01 -13.79 -4.08
N ILE A 85 -18.75 -13.95 -2.78
CA ILE A 85 -18.39 -12.83 -1.90
C ILE A 85 -17.07 -12.19 -2.36
N LEU A 86 -16.02 -12.98 -2.58
CA LEU A 86 -14.71 -12.46 -2.97
C LEU A 86 -14.69 -11.85 -4.38
N ILE A 87 -15.46 -12.39 -5.33
CA ILE A 87 -15.65 -11.80 -6.67
C ILE A 87 -16.27 -10.41 -6.57
N LYS A 88 -17.28 -10.23 -5.69
CA LYS A 88 -17.93 -8.93 -5.48
C LYS A 88 -16.93 -7.83 -5.09
N TYR A 89 -15.90 -8.19 -4.35
CA TYR A 89 -14.83 -7.28 -3.93
C TYR A 89 -13.62 -7.29 -4.88
N LYS A 90 -13.78 -7.81 -6.10
CA LYS A 90 -12.75 -7.81 -7.16
C LYS A 90 -11.45 -8.49 -6.72
N VAL A 91 -11.51 -9.48 -5.83
CA VAL A 91 -10.33 -10.25 -5.43
C VAL A 91 -9.83 -11.06 -6.63
N GLN A 92 -8.52 -11.18 -6.78
CA GLN A 92 -7.91 -11.95 -7.88
C GLN A 92 -8.23 -13.44 -7.76
N ASN A 93 -8.41 -14.12 -8.91
CA ASN A 93 -8.86 -15.50 -8.95
C ASN A 93 -7.90 -16.49 -8.26
N SER A 94 -6.59 -16.24 -8.31
CA SER A 94 -5.59 -17.05 -7.59
C SER A 94 -5.85 -17.07 -6.09
N ASP A 95 -6.07 -15.90 -5.49
CA ASP A 95 -6.34 -15.76 -4.07
C ASP A 95 -7.69 -16.41 -3.70
N ILE A 96 -8.72 -16.22 -4.53
CA ILE A 96 -10.04 -16.84 -4.33
C ILE A 96 -9.89 -18.36 -4.27
N GLN A 97 -9.19 -18.98 -5.22
CA GLN A 97 -8.99 -20.43 -5.25
C GLN A 97 -8.19 -20.91 -4.03
N THR A 98 -7.17 -20.17 -3.64
CA THR A 98 -6.38 -20.49 -2.46
C THR A 98 -7.21 -20.41 -1.18
N VAL A 99 -8.01 -19.35 -0.99
CA VAL A 99 -8.92 -19.21 0.16
C VAL A 99 -9.91 -20.36 0.21
N ILE A 100 -10.53 -20.73 -0.94
CA ILE A 100 -11.47 -21.84 -1.02
C ILE A 100 -10.78 -23.17 -0.64
N ASN A 101 -9.58 -23.42 -1.13
CA ASN A 101 -8.83 -24.65 -0.84
C ASN A 101 -8.40 -24.71 0.62
N GLN A 102 -7.99 -23.60 1.22
CA GLN A 102 -7.68 -23.55 2.64
C GLN A 102 -8.93 -23.74 3.51
N TYR A 103 -10.06 -23.15 3.13
CA TYR A 103 -11.31 -23.28 3.88
C TYR A 103 -11.87 -24.71 3.83
N LYS A 104 -11.72 -25.43 2.70
CA LYS A 104 -12.15 -26.83 2.55
C LYS A 104 -11.62 -27.77 3.63
N LYS A 105 -10.50 -27.44 4.25
CA LYS A 105 -9.92 -28.22 5.37
C LYS A 105 -10.78 -28.16 6.64
N TYR A 106 -11.68 -27.18 6.75
CA TYR A 106 -12.48 -26.91 7.96
C TYR A 106 -13.99 -26.91 7.71
N GLY A 107 -14.44 -26.76 6.47
CA GLY A 107 -15.84 -26.66 6.14
C GLY A 107 -16.13 -26.71 4.64
N LYS A 108 -17.40 -26.58 4.30
CA LYS A 108 -17.85 -26.55 2.90
C LYS A 108 -17.98 -25.10 2.41
N PRO A 109 -17.21 -24.66 1.39
CA PRO A 109 -17.21 -23.27 0.93
C PRO A 109 -18.55 -22.74 0.41
N ASN A 110 -19.46 -23.65 0.06
CA ASN A 110 -20.80 -23.35 -0.45
C ASN A 110 -21.88 -23.37 0.64
N GLN A 111 -21.51 -23.67 1.89
CA GLN A 111 -22.45 -23.78 3.02
C GLN A 111 -22.04 -22.80 4.12
N LEU A 112 -22.10 -21.52 3.81
CA LEU A 112 -21.92 -20.47 4.78
C LEU A 112 -23.21 -20.27 5.59
N LEU A 113 -23.07 -19.96 6.88
CA LEU A 113 -24.21 -19.71 7.75
C LEU A 113 -24.71 -18.29 7.55
N ALA A 114 -25.91 -18.15 6.96
CA ALA A 114 -26.53 -16.84 6.77
C ALA A 114 -26.78 -16.13 8.11
N GLY A 115 -26.65 -14.80 8.12
CA GLY A 115 -26.76 -13.95 9.30
C GLY A 115 -25.46 -13.82 10.10
N ASN A 116 -24.44 -14.62 9.81
CA ASN A 116 -23.10 -14.40 10.38
C ASN A 116 -22.32 -13.33 9.59
N THR A 117 -21.40 -12.65 10.27
CA THR A 117 -20.53 -11.66 9.66
C THR A 117 -19.16 -12.23 9.34
N ILE A 118 -18.67 -11.96 8.15
CA ILE A 118 -17.31 -12.25 7.70
C ILE A 118 -16.48 -10.99 7.76
N ASP A 119 -15.30 -11.06 8.37
CA ASP A 119 -14.31 -9.98 8.30
C ASP A 119 -13.37 -10.23 7.13
N ILE A 120 -13.26 -9.24 6.25
CA ILE A 120 -12.43 -9.30 5.05
C ILE A 120 -11.48 -8.11 5.05
N ILE A 121 -10.19 -8.36 4.89
CA ILE A 121 -9.19 -7.32 4.62
C ILE A 121 -8.61 -7.59 3.25
N ILE A 122 -8.73 -6.61 2.37
CA ILE A 122 -8.16 -6.65 1.02
C ILE A 122 -7.18 -5.52 0.81
N GLU A 123 -6.17 -5.76 0.01
CA GLU A 123 -5.21 -4.78 -0.46
C GLU A 123 -5.57 -4.38 -1.91
N LYS A 124 -5.74 -3.08 -2.15
CA LYS A 124 -5.97 -2.55 -3.48
C LYS A 124 -4.70 -2.65 -4.32
N ASN A 125 -4.82 -3.16 -5.53
CA ASN A 125 -3.78 -3.05 -6.54
C ASN A 125 -4.22 -2.05 -7.62
N SER A 126 -3.61 -0.88 -7.60
CA SER A 126 -3.92 0.21 -8.54
C SER A 126 -3.58 -0.15 -10.00
N SER A 127 -2.61 -1.04 -10.22
CA SER A 127 -2.13 -1.40 -11.57
C SER A 127 -3.06 -2.39 -12.28
N THR A 128 -3.69 -3.32 -11.53
CA THR A 128 -4.46 -4.43 -12.13
C THR A 128 -5.97 -4.29 -11.96
N ASN A 129 -6.45 -3.29 -11.24
CA ASN A 129 -7.86 -3.13 -10.82
C ASN A 129 -8.43 -4.41 -10.14
N LYS A 130 -7.55 -5.25 -9.60
CA LYS A 130 -7.90 -6.41 -8.79
C LYS A 130 -7.26 -6.32 -7.43
N ASN A 131 -7.96 -6.79 -6.41
CA ASN A 131 -7.51 -6.74 -5.03
C ASN A 131 -6.85 -8.06 -4.63
N SER A 132 -5.87 -8.01 -3.73
CA SER A 132 -5.30 -9.18 -3.07
C SER A 132 -5.97 -9.39 -1.72
N ILE A 133 -6.17 -10.65 -1.32
CA ILE A 133 -6.70 -10.97 0.01
C ILE A 133 -5.59 -10.92 1.05
N ILE A 134 -5.83 -10.21 2.13
CA ILE A 134 -4.93 -10.17 3.29
C ILE A 134 -5.49 -11.02 4.43
N LYS A 135 -6.82 -10.90 4.67
CA LYS A 135 -7.50 -11.66 5.72
C LYS A 135 -8.93 -11.98 5.29
N PHE A 136 -9.36 -13.19 5.63
CA PHE A 136 -10.73 -13.63 5.46
C PHE A 136 -11.12 -14.49 6.67
N SER A 137 -12.02 -13.99 7.52
CA SER A 137 -12.40 -14.64 8.77
C SER A 137 -13.87 -15.01 8.78
N VAL A 138 -14.17 -16.30 8.88
CA VAL A 138 -15.53 -16.83 8.83
C VAL A 138 -15.86 -17.54 10.14
N PRO A 139 -16.90 -17.13 10.87
CA PRO A 139 -17.40 -17.90 12.00
C PRO A 139 -18.11 -19.17 11.52
N ILE A 140 -17.71 -20.32 12.06
CA ILE A 140 -18.35 -21.62 11.82
C ILE A 140 -19.38 -21.89 12.93
N THR A 141 -19.05 -21.54 14.17
CA THR A 141 -19.92 -21.63 15.33
C THR A 141 -19.79 -20.35 16.16
N LYS A 142 -20.59 -20.23 17.24
CA LYS A 142 -20.51 -19.09 18.18
C LYS A 142 -19.13 -18.94 18.84
N SER A 143 -18.33 -20.02 18.88
CA SER A 143 -17.01 -20.03 19.53
C SER A 143 -15.87 -20.37 18.58
N THR A 144 -16.14 -20.67 17.32
CA THR A 144 -15.12 -21.12 16.37
C THR A 144 -15.16 -20.28 15.11
N THR A 145 -14.02 -19.69 14.80
CA THR A 145 -13.80 -18.90 13.58
C THR A 145 -12.63 -19.51 12.79
N ILE A 146 -12.76 -19.59 11.47
CA ILE A 146 -11.64 -19.88 10.59
C ILE A 146 -11.09 -18.57 10.08
N ALA A 147 -9.86 -18.28 10.45
CA ALA A 147 -9.11 -17.15 9.95
C ALA A 147 -8.14 -17.62 8.87
N ILE A 148 -8.28 -17.06 7.67
CA ILE A 148 -7.40 -17.28 6.52
C ILE A 148 -6.65 -15.97 6.31
N THR A 149 -5.33 -16.02 6.45
CA THR A 149 -4.48 -14.82 6.40
C THR A 149 -3.31 -15.03 5.48
N LYS A 150 -2.89 -13.96 4.81
CA LYS A 150 -1.65 -13.92 4.05
C LYS A 150 -0.50 -13.63 5.01
N ASN A 151 0.55 -14.46 4.99
CA ASN A 151 1.75 -14.26 5.79
C ASN A 151 2.72 -13.29 5.09
N GLU A 152 3.84 -12.97 5.73
CA GLU A 152 4.87 -12.07 5.20
C GLU A 152 5.55 -12.63 3.93
N GLU A 153 5.57 -13.94 3.76
CA GLU A 153 6.09 -14.65 2.59
C GLU A 153 5.09 -14.64 1.41
N GLY A 154 3.87 -14.08 1.62
CA GLY A 154 2.82 -14.00 0.60
C GLY A 154 1.95 -15.25 0.51
N GLU A 155 2.14 -16.25 1.37
CA GLU A 155 1.32 -17.46 1.39
C GLU A 155 0.01 -17.26 2.16
N ILE A 156 -1.07 -17.81 1.65
CA ILE A 156 -2.39 -17.79 2.29
C ILE A 156 -2.58 -19.06 3.11
N ILE A 157 -2.64 -18.91 4.42
CA ILE A 157 -2.77 -20.00 5.38
C ILE A 157 -4.04 -19.88 6.20
N ALA A 158 -4.63 -21.01 6.59
CA ALA A 158 -5.82 -21.06 7.44
C ALA A 158 -5.50 -21.53 8.86
N LYS A 159 -6.09 -20.86 9.84
CA LYS A 159 -6.04 -21.23 11.25
C LYS A 159 -7.46 -21.31 11.83
N LYS A 160 -7.70 -22.33 12.67
CA LYS A 160 -8.91 -22.43 13.47
C LYS A 160 -8.71 -21.69 14.79
N ILE A 161 -9.54 -20.69 15.05
CA ILE A 161 -9.54 -19.91 16.28
C ILE A 161 -10.73 -20.35 17.12
N ILE A 162 -10.48 -20.74 18.36
CA ILE A 162 -11.52 -21.11 19.32
C ILE A 162 -11.54 -20.07 20.43
N THR A 163 -12.67 -19.40 20.59
CA THR A 163 -12.89 -18.42 21.64
C THR A 163 -13.61 -19.12 22.79
N LYS A 164 -13.04 -19.07 24.01
CA LYS A 164 -13.69 -19.58 25.20
C LYS A 164 -14.88 -18.68 25.56
N LEU A 165 -16.09 -19.22 25.59
CA LEU A 165 -17.29 -18.52 26.03
C LEU A 165 -17.43 -18.70 27.54
N TYR A 166 -17.45 -17.59 28.27
CA TYR A 166 -17.76 -17.59 29.72
C TYR A 166 -19.21 -17.20 29.92
N LYS A 167 -19.96 -18.04 30.66
CA LYS A 167 -21.32 -17.72 31.08
C LYS A 167 -21.25 -16.80 32.30
N LYS A 168 -21.57 -15.51 32.15
CA LYS A 168 -21.70 -14.59 33.26
C LYS A 168 -23.09 -14.81 33.91
N LYS A 169 -23.15 -15.36 35.11
CA LYS A 169 -24.38 -15.44 35.90
C LYS A 169 -24.63 -14.04 36.51
N ILE A 170 -25.64 -13.35 36.01
CA ILE A 170 -26.11 -12.12 36.62
C ILE A 170 -27.13 -12.57 37.69
N LEU A 171 -26.77 -12.41 38.96
CA LEU A 171 -27.69 -12.53 40.07
C LEU A 171 -28.50 -11.23 40.13
N SER A 172 -29.79 -11.30 39.85
CA SER A 172 -30.79 -10.24 40.08
C SER A 172 -31.30 -10.35 41.49
#